data_5d33c14f7bec51f418fb05a603da4453
#
_entry.id   5d33c14f7bec51f418fb05a603da4453
#
_cell.length_a   1.000
_cell.length_b   1.000
_cell.length_c   1.000
_cell.angle_alpha   90.00
_cell.angle_beta   90.00
_cell.angle_gamma   90.00
#
_symmetry.space_group_name_H-M   'P 1'
#
loop_
_entity.id
_entity.type
_entity.pdbx_description
1 polymer ?
#
loop_
_entity_poly.entity_id
_entity_poly.type
_entity_poly.pdbx_seq_one_letter_code
_entity_poly.pdbx_strand_id
1 'polypeptide(L)'
;METVLENALPVGKPKWLRVKLPIGQKYTELRGLVDKYNLNTICTSGSCPNMGECWGEGTATFMILGNICTRSCGFCGVKTGRPETVDWDEPEKVARSIKIMNIKHAVITSVDRDDLKDGGSIIWIETIKAIRRMNPNTTLETLIPDFQGIERNIDRIVEANPEVVSHNVETVRRLTREVRIQAKYDRSLEVLKYLKEQGINRTKSGIMLGLGETEEEVLQTMQDLYDAKVDVVTIGQYLQPSKKHLPVKEFITPEQFAKYEKFGLELGFRHVESGALVRSSYKAQKHIV
;
A
#
# COMPACT_ATOMS: atom_id res chain seq x y z
N MET A 1 -39.06 22.25 9.52
CA MET A 1 -37.88 21.76 10.27
C MET A 1 -37.84 20.26 10.04
N GLU A 2 -37.23 19.83 8.95
CA GLU A 2 -36.96 18.40 8.72
C GLU A 2 -35.68 18.02 9.48
N THR A 3 -35.86 17.15 10.44
CA THR A 3 -34.77 16.51 11.19
C THR A 3 -33.98 15.64 10.20
N VAL A 4 -32.78 16.09 9.84
CA VAL A 4 -31.78 15.25 9.20
C VAL A 4 -31.47 14.11 10.18
N LEU A 5 -32.01 12.93 9.90
CA LEU A 5 -31.62 11.69 10.58
C LEU A 5 -30.13 11.49 10.27
N GLU A 6 -29.26 11.76 11.20
CA GLU A 6 -27.88 11.28 11.17
C GLU A 6 -27.91 9.77 10.93
N ASN A 7 -27.49 9.34 9.77
CA ASN A 7 -27.36 7.92 9.43
C ASN A 7 -26.34 7.28 10.35
N ALA A 8 -26.81 6.76 11.50
CA ALA A 8 -25.97 5.99 12.41
C ALA A 8 -25.40 4.78 11.63
N LEU A 9 -24.09 4.61 11.67
CA LEU A 9 -23.45 3.43 11.07
C LEU A 9 -24.12 2.15 11.60
N PRO A 10 -24.35 1.16 10.71
CA PRO A 10 -24.95 -0.09 11.13
C PRO A 10 -24.13 -0.72 12.26
N VAL A 11 -24.79 -1.27 13.25
CA VAL A 11 -24.16 -1.99 14.37
C VAL A 11 -23.42 -3.22 13.81
N GLY A 12 -22.10 -3.08 13.59
CA GLY A 12 -21.22 -4.11 13.04
C GLY A 12 -20.88 -3.94 11.57
N LYS A 13 -19.86 -4.68 11.11
CA LYS A 13 -19.41 -4.66 9.71
C LYS A 13 -20.48 -5.22 8.77
N PRO A 14 -20.76 -4.56 7.64
CA PRO A 14 -21.66 -5.07 6.61
C PRO A 14 -21.27 -6.46 6.10
N LYS A 15 -22.22 -7.18 5.49
CA LYS A 15 -21.97 -8.55 5.01
C LYS A 15 -20.84 -8.62 3.97
N TRP A 16 -20.71 -7.62 3.09
CA TRP A 16 -19.68 -7.56 2.04
C TRP A 16 -18.26 -7.30 2.57
N LEU A 17 -18.11 -6.91 3.83
CA LEU A 17 -16.82 -6.78 4.53
C LEU A 17 -16.44 -8.03 5.34
N ARG A 18 -17.22 -9.10 5.25
CA ARG A 18 -16.89 -10.36 5.89
C ARG A 18 -15.89 -11.12 5.06
N VAL A 19 -14.79 -11.49 5.66
CA VAL A 19 -13.72 -12.25 5.01
C VAL A 19 -13.87 -13.72 5.36
N LYS A 20 -13.63 -14.60 4.41
CA LYS A 20 -13.44 -16.02 4.69
C LYS A 20 -12.12 -16.20 5.45
N LEU A 21 -12.12 -17.02 6.49
CA LEU A 21 -10.87 -17.39 7.16
C LEU A 21 -9.89 -17.97 6.12
N PRO A 22 -8.61 -17.60 6.18
CA PRO A 22 -7.62 -18.15 5.28
C PRO A 22 -7.46 -19.65 5.59
N ILE A 23 -7.94 -20.48 4.67
CA ILE A 23 -7.87 -21.93 4.72
C ILE A 23 -7.26 -22.43 3.42
N GLY A 24 -6.47 -23.49 3.51
CA GLY A 24 -5.84 -24.11 2.35
C GLY A 24 -4.44 -24.61 2.64
N GLN A 25 -4.03 -25.65 1.95
CA GLN A 25 -2.74 -26.29 2.17
C GLN A 25 -1.58 -25.31 1.98
N LYS A 26 -1.56 -24.55 0.88
CA LYS A 26 -0.52 -23.54 0.60
C LYS A 26 -0.43 -22.46 1.68
N TYR A 27 -1.57 -21.97 2.17
CA TYR A 27 -1.56 -20.99 3.25
C TYR A 27 -0.93 -21.58 4.52
N THR A 28 -1.31 -22.80 4.90
CA THR A 28 -0.78 -23.49 6.09
C THR A 28 0.73 -23.73 5.96
N GLU A 29 1.19 -24.16 4.79
CA GLU A 29 2.62 -24.35 4.50
C GLU A 29 3.40 -23.04 4.61
N LEU A 30 2.93 -21.97 3.97
CA LEU A 30 3.59 -20.66 4.02
C LEU A 30 3.57 -20.08 5.43
N ARG A 31 2.47 -20.23 6.16
CA ARG A 31 2.38 -19.82 7.56
C ARG A 31 3.41 -20.55 8.41
N GLY A 32 3.52 -21.87 8.24
CA GLY A 32 4.55 -22.68 8.90
C GLY A 32 5.99 -22.24 8.58
N LEU A 33 6.26 -21.82 7.34
CA LEU A 33 7.57 -21.27 6.96
C LEU A 33 7.82 -19.92 7.64
N VAL A 34 6.83 -19.01 7.65
CA VAL A 34 6.92 -17.72 8.33
C VAL A 34 7.25 -17.91 9.80
N ASP A 35 6.54 -18.80 10.49
CA ASP A 35 6.74 -19.06 11.92
C ASP A 35 8.09 -19.75 12.18
N LYS A 36 8.46 -20.76 11.37
CA LYS A 36 9.71 -21.52 11.51
C LYS A 36 10.97 -20.66 11.32
N TYR A 37 10.93 -19.72 10.36
CA TYR A 37 12.09 -18.91 10.00
C TYR A 37 11.98 -17.47 10.52
N ASN A 38 10.98 -17.17 11.37
CA ASN A 38 10.72 -15.84 11.93
C ASN A 38 10.72 -14.74 10.87
N LEU A 39 9.97 -14.95 9.77
CA LEU A 39 9.92 -14.05 8.63
C LEU A 39 8.96 -12.88 8.90
N ASN A 40 9.39 -11.65 8.55
CA ASN A 40 8.59 -10.45 8.73
C ASN A 40 7.79 -10.10 7.47
N THR A 41 6.46 -10.24 7.54
CA THR A 41 5.56 -9.79 6.49
C THR A 41 4.49 -8.86 7.06
N ILE A 42 4.18 -7.78 6.37
CA ILE A 42 3.08 -6.88 6.75
C ILE A 42 1.73 -7.62 6.68
N CYS A 43 1.63 -8.66 5.86
CA CYS A 43 0.45 -9.52 5.77
C CYS A 43 0.12 -10.15 7.13
N THR A 44 1.14 -10.57 7.87
CA THR A 44 1.00 -11.18 9.20
C THR A 44 0.78 -10.14 10.28
N SER A 45 1.67 -9.13 10.37
CA SER A 45 1.61 -8.09 11.40
C SER A 45 0.39 -7.17 11.25
N GLY A 46 -0.07 -6.93 10.02
CA GLY A 46 -1.26 -6.14 9.70
C GLY A 46 -2.57 -6.93 9.71
N SER A 47 -2.58 -8.23 10.04
CA SER A 47 -3.77 -9.09 10.01
C SER A 47 -4.57 -8.94 8.71
N CYS A 48 -3.87 -8.97 7.56
CA CYS A 48 -4.45 -8.69 6.26
C CYS A 48 -5.56 -9.69 5.91
N PRO A 49 -6.77 -9.23 5.56
CA PRO A 49 -7.88 -10.11 5.22
C PRO A 49 -7.64 -10.96 3.97
N ASN A 50 -6.77 -10.50 3.06
CA ASN A 50 -6.50 -11.15 1.77
C ASN A 50 -5.28 -12.10 1.81
N MET A 51 -4.66 -12.29 2.99
CA MET A 51 -3.42 -13.04 3.12
C MET A 51 -3.51 -14.46 2.53
N GLY A 52 -4.62 -15.17 2.79
CA GLY A 52 -4.81 -16.54 2.28
C GLY A 52 -4.87 -16.61 0.76
N GLU A 53 -5.54 -15.66 0.12
CA GLU A 53 -5.65 -15.56 -1.35
C GLU A 53 -4.30 -15.16 -1.96
N CYS A 54 -3.70 -14.04 -1.51
CA CYS A 54 -2.44 -13.53 -2.05
C CYS A 54 -1.29 -14.56 -1.93
N TRP A 55 -1.14 -15.19 -0.77
CA TRP A 55 -0.11 -16.19 -0.56
C TRP A 55 -0.36 -17.44 -1.41
N GLY A 56 -1.63 -17.86 -1.57
CA GLY A 56 -2.01 -18.95 -2.46
C GLY A 56 -1.63 -18.70 -3.92
N GLU A 57 -1.63 -17.42 -4.34
CA GLU A 57 -1.25 -16.96 -5.67
C GLU A 57 0.26 -16.64 -5.81
N GLY A 58 1.03 -16.76 -4.72
CA GLY A 58 2.48 -16.50 -4.70
C GLY A 58 2.86 -15.03 -4.61
N THR A 59 1.99 -14.19 -4.02
CA THR A 59 2.23 -12.77 -3.75
C THR A 59 2.31 -12.54 -2.24
N ALA A 60 3.32 -11.80 -1.78
CA ALA A 60 3.45 -11.38 -0.39
C ALA A 60 4.03 -9.97 -0.29
N THR A 61 3.69 -9.26 0.81
CA THR A 61 4.18 -7.92 1.10
C THR A 61 5.13 -7.96 2.29
N PHE A 62 6.34 -7.47 2.08
CA PHE A 62 7.39 -7.37 3.10
C PHE A 62 7.57 -5.91 3.50
N MET A 63 7.80 -5.68 4.79
CA MET A 63 8.08 -4.35 5.33
C MET A 63 9.53 -4.26 5.75
N ILE A 64 10.23 -3.23 5.29
CA ILE A 64 11.65 -2.96 5.58
C ILE A 64 11.82 -1.70 6.45
N LEU A 65 13.05 -1.44 6.89
CA LEU A 65 13.45 -0.34 7.76
C LEU A 65 12.89 -0.45 9.19
N GLY A 66 12.57 -1.69 9.60
CA GLY A 66 12.06 -2.00 10.93
C GLY A 66 10.54 -1.90 11.04
N ASN A 67 10.05 -1.73 12.27
CA ASN A 67 8.62 -1.80 12.61
C ASN A 67 8.11 -0.55 13.36
N ILE A 68 8.93 0.50 13.46
CA ILE A 68 8.57 1.78 14.09
C ILE A 68 8.69 2.88 13.05
N CYS A 69 7.59 3.60 12.81
CA CYS A 69 7.51 4.68 11.83
C CYS A 69 7.74 6.04 12.50
N THR A 70 8.45 6.95 11.84
CA THR A 70 8.60 8.34 12.31
C THR A 70 7.35 9.17 12.13
N ARG A 71 6.38 8.71 11.28
CA ARG A 71 5.12 9.40 11.00
C ARG A 71 3.94 8.75 11.71
N SER A 72 2.92 9.56 12.04
CA SER A 72 1.73 9.16 12.81
C SER A 72 0.45 9.30 11.97
N CYS A 73 0.34 8.54 10.89
CA CYS A 73 -0.87 8.54 10.07
C CYS A 73 -2.06 7.97 10.85
N GLY A 74 -3.19 8.71 10.90
CA GLY A 74 -4.36 8.35 11.73
C GLY A 74 -5.07 7.07 11.34
N PHE A 75 -4.76 6.51 10.16
CA PHE A 75 -5.32 5.25 9.66
C PHE A 75 -4.41 4.04 9.87
N CYS A 76 -3.12 4.26 10.16
CA CYS A 76 -2.10 3.22 10.07
C CYS A 76 -1.87 2.51 11.40
N GLY A 77 -1.96 1.20 11.43
CA GLY A 77 -1.71 0.37 12.61
C GLY A 77 -0.24 0.16 12.97
N VAL A 78 0.71 0.69 12.17
CA VAL A 78 2.14 0.59 12.45
C VAL A 78 2.49 1.47 13.66
N LYS A 79 3.35 0.96 14.53
CA LYS A 79 3.79 1.68 15.73
C LYS A 79 4.54 2.95 15.36
N THR A 80 4.13 4.07 15.93
CA THR A 80 4.82 5.37 15.78
C THR A 80 5.81 5.60 16.92
N GLY A 81 6.95 6.19 16.60
CA GLY A 81 7.95 6.53 17.61
C GLY A 81 9.32 6.79 17.03
N ARG A 82 10.33 6.65 17.89
CA ARG A 82 11.74 6.70 17.48
C ARG A 82 12.19 5.32 17.02
N PRO A 83 12.52 5.15 15.73
CA PRO A 83 13.00 3.87 15.21
C PRO A 83 14.35 3.46 15.82
N GLU A 84 14.60 2.16 15.77
CA GLU A 84 15.92 1.61 16.09
C GLU A 84 16.94 1.92 14.99
N THR A 85 18.21 1.61 15.26
CA THR A 85 19.28 1.68 14.25
C THR A 85 18.96 0.81 13.04
N VAL A 86 19.43 1.23 11.87
CA VAL A 86 19.22 0.49 10.62
C VAL A 86 19.89 -0.89 10.71
N ASP A 87 19.15 -1.94 10.39
CA ASP A 87 19.66 -3.29 10.22
C ASP A 87 20.18 -3.46 8.78
N TRP A 88 21.49 -3.40 8.61
CA TRP A 88 22.14 -3.55 7.31
C TRP A 88 22.05 -4.96 6.72
N ASP A 89 21.67 -5.96 7.51
CA ASP A 89 21.43 -7.33 7.06
C ASP A 89 19.97 -7.55 6.59
N GLU A 90 19.08 -6.58 6.83
CA GLU A 90 17.66 -6.69 6.47
C GLU A 90 17.42 -6.97 4.96
N PRO A 91 18.17 -6.35 4.01
CA PRO A 91 18.06 -6.67 2.59
C PRO A 91 18.24 -8.16 2.28
N GLU A 92 19.26 -8.79 2.84
CA GLU A 92 19.52 -10.22 2.65
C GLU A 92 18.48 -11.10 3.32
N LYS A 93 18.00 -10.72 4.50
CA LYS A 93 16.93 -11.43 5.23
C LYS A 93 15.64 -11.42 4.42
N VAL A 94 15.26 -10.28 3.84
CA VAL A 94 14.08 -10.15 2.98
C VAL A 94 14.22 -11.01 1.71
N ALA A 95 15.35 -10.90 1.01
CA ALA A 95 15.61 -11.69 -0.19
C ALA A 95 15.56 -13.20 0.08
N ARG A 96 16.10 -13.64 1.22
CA ARG A 96 16.03 -15.04 1.67
C ARG A 96 14.60 -15.46 2.00
N SER A 97 13.80 -14.59 2.63
CA SER A 97 12.41 -14.85 2.95
C SER A 97 11.59 -15.09 1.68
N ILE A 98 11.76 -14.24 0.67
CA ILE A 98 11.13 -14.37 -0.66
C ILE A 98 11.49 -15.72 -1.29
N LYS A 99 12.76 -16.13 -1.22
CA LYS A 99 13.24 -17.41 -1.75
C LYS A 99 12.62 -18.61 -1.01
N ILE A 100 12.60 -18.58 0.32
CA ILE A 100 12.05 -19.67 1.16
C ILE A 100 10.55 -19.81 0.90
N MET A 101 9.82 -18.69 0.80
CA MET A 101 8.38 -18.68 0.52
C MET A 101 8.04 -18.93 -0.96
N ASN A 102 9.05 -19.04 -1.84
CA ASN A 102 8.88 -19.20 -3.29
C ASN A 102 7.90 -18.16 -3.90
N ILE A 103 8.06 -16.90 -3.51
CA ILE A 103 7.21 -15.80 -3.96
C ILE A 103 7.52 -15.45 -5.40
N LYS A 104 6.48 -15.39 -6.23
CA LYS A 104 6.58 -15.04 -7.66
C LYS A 104 6.53 -13.54 -7.88
N HIS A 105 5.74 -12.82 -7.07
CA HIS A 105 5.63 -11.37 -7.09
C HIS A 105 5.74 -10.84 -5.66
N ALA A 106 6.79 -10.10 -5.37
CA ALA A 106 7.03 -9.52 -4.06
C ALA A 106 6.68 -8.04 -4.05
N VAL A 107 5.87 -7.63 -3.08
CA VAL A 107 5.64 -6.22 -2.79
C VAL A 107 6.52 -5.83 -1.61
N ILE A 108 7.32 -4.80 -1.77
CA ILE A 108 8.16 -4.25 -0.71
C ILE A 108 7.56 -2.91 -0.28
N THR A 109 7.40 -2.71 1.02
CA THR A 109 7.03 -1.43 1.62
C THR A 109 7.95 -1.12 2.78
N SER A 110 7.87 0.08 3.33
CA SER A 110 8.66 0.46 4.50
C SER A 110 7.86 1.30 5.49
N VAL A 111 8.40 1.44 6.68
CA VAL A 111 8.08 2.57 7.56
C VAL A 111 8.73 3.84 7.01
N ASP A 112 8.18 5.02 7.35
CA ASP A 112 8.90 6.28 7.10
C ASP A 112 10.06 6.44 8.09
N ARG A 113 11.19 6.89 7.56
CA ARG A 113 12.45 7.13 8.29
C ARG A 113 12.92 8.57 8.07
N ASP A 114 12.06 9.54 8.43
CA ASP A 114 12.41 10.97 8.35
C ASP A 114 13.58 11.36 9.28
N ASP A 115 13.98 10.44 10.17
CA ASP A 115 15.18 10.55 11.02
C ASP A 115 16.49 10.29 10.26
N LEU A 116 16.43 9.64 9.09
CA LEU A 116 17.59 9.37 8.24
C LEU A 116 17.73 10.44 7.16
N LYS A 117 18.97 10.89 6.89
CA LYS A 117 19.25 11.91 5.86
C LYS A 117 18.78 11.50 4.45
N ASP A 118 18.80 10.20 4.18
CA ASP A 118 18.38 9.61 2.90
C ASP A 118 16.97 9.04 2.94
N GLY A 119 16.23 9.22 4.04
CA GLY A 119 14.90 8.64 4.22
C GLY A 119 14.86 7.11 4.15
N GLY A 120 16.02 6.44 4.26
CA GLY A 120 16.17 4.99 4.13
C GLY A 120 16.31 4.50 2.69
N SER A 121 16.45 5.38 1.70
CA SER A 121 16.52 5.00 0.27
C SER A 121 17.72 4.12 -0.08
N ILE A 122 18.81 4.15 0.72
CA ILE A 122 19.95 3.23 0.56
C ILE A 122 19.53 1.79 0.89
N ILE A 123 18.79 1.56 1.96
CA ILE A 123 18.27 0.22 2.29
C ILE A 123 17.28 -0.26 1.23
N TRP A 124 16.48 0.64 0.66
CA TRP A 124 15.59 0.31 -0.45
C TRP A 124 16.36 -0.26 -1.65
N ILE A 125 17.39 0.45 -2.15
CA ILE A 125 18.15 -0.02 -3.31
C ILE A 125 18.90 -1.33 -3.01
N GLU A 126 19.49 -1.47 -1.81
CA GLU A 126 20.16 -2.71 -1.41
C GLU A 126 19.19 -3.89 -1.29
N THR A 127 17.96 -3.63 -0.81
CA THR A 127 16.91 -4.67 -0.75
C THR A 127 16.53 -5.14 -2.15
N ILE A 128 16.29 -4.21 -3.09
CA ILE A 128 15.95 -4.56 -4.47
C ILE A 128 17.08 -5.36 -5.13
N LYS A 129 18.35 -4.93 -4.95
CA LYS A 129 19.53 -5.64 -5.48
C LYS A 129 19.66 -7.04 -4.88
N ALA A 130 19.47 -7.20 -3.56
CA ALA A 130 19.53 -8.50 -2.91
C ALA A 130 18.44 -9.46 -3.43
N ILE A 131 17.22 -8.94 -3.59
CA ILE A 131 16.10 -9.71 -4.15
C ILE A 131 16.41 -10.15 -5.58
N ARG A 132 16.85 -9.25 -6.46
CA ARG A 132 17.22 -9.56 -7.84
C ARG A 132 18.31 -10.62 -7.93
N ARG A 133 19.34 -10.51 -7.10
CA ARG A 133 20.44 -11.49 -7.05
C ARG A 133 19.98 -12.87 -6.62
N MET A 134 19.14 -12.95 -5.58
CA MET A 134 18.75 -14.22 -4.95
C MET A 134 17.53 -14.85 -5.62
N ASN A 135 16.66 -14.04 -6.22
CA ASN A 135 15.36 -14.42 -6.80
C ASN A 135 15.18 -13.80 -8.20
N PRO A 136 15.97 -14.18 -9.20
CA PRO A 136 16.01 -13.50 -10.50
C PRO A 136 14.67 -13.56 -11.28
N ASN A 137 13.79 -14.50 -10.95
CA ASN A 137 12.49 -14.70 -11.60
C ASN A 137 11.33 -14.08 -10.81
N THR A 138 11.61 -13.43 -9.65
CA THR A 138 10.59 -12.74 -8.87
C THR A 138 10.43 -11.32 -9.37
N THR A 139 9.21 -10.94 -9.73
CA THR A 139 8.87 -9.56 -10.06
C THR A 139 8.65 -8.72 -8.81
N LEU A 140 8.93 -7.42 -8.89
CA LEU A 140 8.92 -6.52 -7.74
C LEU A 140 7.96 -5.34 -7.93
N GLU A 141 7.14 -5.10 -6.92
CA GLU A 141 6.48 -3.83 -6.68
C GLU A 141 7.09 -3.17 -5.45
N THR A 142 7.34 -1.87 -5.51
CA THR A 142 7.82 -1.08 -4.37
C THR A 142 6.76 -0.06 -3.98
N LEU A 143 6.24 -0.12 -2.76
CA LEU A 143 5.35 0.89 -2.20
C LEU A 143 6.19 1.81 -1.32
N ILE A 144 6.67 2.89 -1.93
CA ILE A 144 7.65 3.81 -1.34
C ILE A 144 7.00 4.93 -0.52
N PRO A 145 7.71 5.50 0.49
CA PRO A 145 7.34 6.77 1.10
C PRO A 145 7.54 7.93 0.11
N ASP A 146 7.14 9.15 0.49
CA ASP A 146 7.36 10.34 -0.36
C ASP A 146 8.81 10.86 -0.34
N PHE A 147 9.69 10.28 0.48
CA PHE A 147 11.07 10.73 0.72
C PHE A 147 11.19 12.24 0.91
N GLN A 148 10.12 12.88 1.44
CA GLN A 148 9.98 14.35 1.58
C GLN A 148 10.09 15.13 0.25
N GLY A 149 9.94 14.46 -0.89
CA GLY A 149 10.12 15.01 -2.23
C GLY A 149 11.59 15.21 -2.62
N ILE A 150 12.53 14.58 -1.93
CA ILE A 150 13.98 14.68 -2.25
C ILE A 150 14.28 13.78 -3.44
N GLU A 151 14.43 14.37 -4.64
CA GLU A 151 14.66 13.65 -5.90
C GLU A 151 15.78 12.62 -5.81
N ARG A 152 16.94 12.99 -5.28
CA ARG A 152 18.07 12.06 -5.11
C ARG A 152 17.72 10.74 -4.40
N ASN A 153 16.74 10.77 -3.49
CA ASN A 153 16.30 9.58 -2.77
C ASN A 153 15.33 8.76 -3.64
N ILE A 154 14.53 9.43 -4.47
CA ILE A 154 13.63 8.81 -5.43
C ILE A 154 14.44 8.19 -6.58
N ASP A 155 15.48 8.86 -7.05
CA ASP A 155 16.38 8.37 -8.12
C ASP A 155 16.96 6.99 -7.81
N ARG A 156 17.27 6.69 -6.55
CA ARG A 156 17.73 5.36 -6.15
C ARG A 156 16.72 4.25 -6.44
N ILE A 157 15.41 4.58 -6.33
CA ILE A 157 14.35 3.64 -6.70
C ILE A 157 14.24 3.52 -8.21
N VAL A 158 14.37 4.63 -8.93
CA VAL A 158 14.39 4.66 -10.40
C VAL A 158 15.55 3.83 -10.93
N GLU A 159 16.77 4.02 -10.42
CA GLU A 159 17.96 3.26 -10.79
C GLU A 159 17.81 1.75 -10.53
N ALA A 160 17.14 1.37 -9.44
CA ALA A 160 16.86 -0.02 -9.11
C ALA A 160 15.82 -0.67 -10.03
N ASN A 161 15.00 0.14 -10.72
CA ASN A 161 14.05 -0.20 -11.76
C ASN A 161 13.15 -1.41 -11.44
N PRO A 162 12.33 -1.37 -10.37
CA PRO A 162 11.33 -2.41 -10.13
C PRO A 162 10.23 -2.35 -11.19
N GLU A 163 9.47 -3.45 -11.37
CA GLU A 163 8.42 -3.54 -12.37
C GLU A 163 7.29 -2.56 -12.12
N VAL A 164 6.97 -2.30 -10.83
CA VAL A 164 5.96 -1.33 -10.42
C VAL A 164 6.51 -0.48 -9.27
N VAL A 165 6.36 0.85 -9.38
CA VAL A 165 6.62 1.77 -8.26
C VAL A 165 5.30 2.39 -7.81
N SER A 166 4.96 2.17 -6.56
CA SER A 166 3.74 2.65 -5.92
C SER A 166 4.05 3.73 -4.89
N HIS A 167 3.24 4.76 -4.86
CA HIS A 167 3.16 5.72 -3.77
C HIS A 167 1.70 6.11 -3.56
N ASN A 168 1.15 5.86 -2.37
CA ASN A 168 -0.27 6.09 -2.12
C ASN A 168 -0.55 7.53 -1.70
N VAL A 169 -1.61 8.13 -2.24
CA VAL A 169 -2.17 9.40 -1.73
C VAL A 169 -3.07 9.17 -0.51
N GLU A 170 -3.53 7.95 -0.30
CA GLU A 170 -4.29 7.39 0.84
C GLU A 170 -5.69 7.97 1.01
N THR A 171 -5.92 9.26 0.75
CA THR A 171 -7.21 9.94 0.90
C THR A 171 -7.29 11.16 -0.02
N VAL A 172 -8.46 11.81 -0.04
CA VAL A 172 -8.70 13.04 -0.82
C VAL A 172 -7.95 14.24 -0.24
N ARG A 173 -7.75 15.27 -1.07
CA ARG A 173 -6.98 16.49 -0.73
C ARG A 173 -7.41 17.11 0.61
N ARG A 174 -8.71 17.32 0.81
CA ARG A 174 -9.25 17.96 2.02
C ARG A 174 -8.91 17.18 3.29
N LEU A 175 -8.93 15.85 3.26
CA LEU A 175 -8.71 15.00 4.42
C LEU A 175 -7.24 14.69 4.69
N THR A 176 -6.33 14.99 3.76
CA THR A 176 -4.91 14.60 3.88
C THR A 176 -4.28 15.05 5.19
N ARG A 177 -4.54 16.29 5.65
CA ARG A 177 -3.95 16.81 6.89
C ARG A 177 -4.43 16.07 8.14
N GLU A 178 -5.68 15.60 8.16
CA GLU A 178 -6.25 14.82 9.26
C GLU A 178 -5.76 13.37 9.23
N VAL A 179 -5.74 12.78 8.03
CA VAL A 179 -5.47 11.35 7.82
C VAL A 179 -3.96 11.04 7.81
N ARG A 180 -3.15 11.95 7.24
CA ARG A 180 -1.70 11.79 7.01
C ARG A 180 -0.95 13.05 7.47
N ILE A 181 -0.85 13.29 8.75
CA ILE A 181 -0.40 14.55 9.37
C ILE A 181 0.89 15.12 8.75
N GLN A 182 1.90 14.28 8.49
CA GLN A 182 3.22 14.70 7.97
C GLN A 182 3.32 14.65 6.45
N ALA A 183 2.44 13.92 5.77
CA ALA A 183 2.44 13.84 4.31
C ALA A 183 1.65 15.00 3.69
N LYS A 184 1.95 15.30 2.42
CA LYS A 184 1.30 16.36 1.65
C LYS A 184 0.72 15.75 0.38
N TYR A 185 -0.53 16.12 0.07
CA TYR A 185 -1.23 15.63 -1.12
C TYR A 185 -0.47 15.96 -2.40
N ASP A 186 -0.12 17.24 -2.58
CA ASP A 186 0.58 17.70 -3.79
C ASP A 186 1.95 17.04 -3.95
N ARG A 187 2.71 16.91 -2.86
CA ARG A 187 3.98 16.17 -2.88
C ARG A 187 3.80 14.73 -3.34
N SER A 188 2.74 14.07 -2.91
CA SER A 188 2.47 12.68 -3.36
C SER A 188 2.23 12.62 -4.87
N LEU A 189 1.51 13.59 -5.44
CA LEU A 189 1.33 13.69 -6.89
C LEU A 189 2.64 14.03 -7.61
N GLU A 190 3.44 14.94 -7.07
CA GLU A 190 4.76 15.32 -7.60
C GLU A 190 5.70 14.10 -7.65
N VAL A 191 5.76 13.30 -6.58
CA VAL A 191 6.56 12.06 -6.54
C VAL A 191 6.11 11.08 -7.63
N LEU A 192 4.81 10.85 -7.79
CA LEU A 192 4.26 9.95 -8.81
C LEU A 192 4.58 10.44 -10.22
N LYS A 193 4.40 11.73 -10.46
CA LYS A 193 4.73 12.37 -11.74
C LYS A 193 6.21 12.26 -12.04
N TYR A 194 7.08 12.58 -11.07
CA TYR A 194 8.53 12.48 -11.19
C TYR A 194 8.97 11.07 -11.55
N LEU A 195 8.47 10.05 -10.84
CA LEU A 195 8.77 8.65 -11.16
C LEU A 195 8.47 8.32 -12.63
N LYS A 196 7.34 8.81 -13.15
CA LYS A 196 6.94 8.58 -14.53
C LYS A 196 7.85 9.32 -15.53
N GLU A 197 8.22 10.56 -15.23
CA GLU A 197 9.14 11.37 -16.03
C GLU A 197 10.55 10.77 -16.07
N GLN A 198 10.98 10.10 -14.99
CA GLN A 198 12.24 9.37 -14.92
C GLN A 198 12.19 7.98 -15.57
N GLY A 199 11.10 7.61 -16.23
CA GLY A 199 11.00 6.41 -17.05
C GLY A 199 10.53 5.14 -16.32
N ILE A 200 9.97 5.25 -15.11
CA ILE A 200 9.35 4.09 -14.46
C ILE A 200 8.21 3.58 -15.33
N ASN A 201 8.29 2.30 -15.69
CA ASN A 201 7.35 1.68 -16.63
C ASN A 201 5.92 1.70 -16.08
N ARG A 202 5.74 1.34 -14.81
CA ARG A 202 4.43 1.25 -14.18
C ARG A 202 4.41 2.01 -12.84
N THR A 203 3.60 3.07 -12.78
CA THR A 203 3.35 3.79 -11.53
C THR A 203 1.98 3.44 -10.97
N LYS A 204 1.86 3.41 -9.65
CA LYS A 204 0.63 3.03 -8.97
C LYS A 204 0.36 3.89 -7.76
N SER A 205 -0.92 4.14 -7.48
CA SER A 205 -1.36 4.80 -6.25
C SER A 205 -2.60 4.12 -5.67
N GLY A 206 -2.93 4.46 -4.44
CA GLY A 206 -4.10 3.94 -3.76
C GLY A 206 -4.76 4.97 -2.87
N ILE A 207 -6.09 4.81 -2.71
CA ILE A 207 -6.93 5.57 -1.79
C ILE A 207 -7.78 4.63 -0.95
N MET A 208 -8.05 5.05 0.28
CA MET A 208 -9.00 4.41 1.18
C MET A 208 -10.25 5.28 1.27
N LEU A 209 -11.41 4.65 1.28
CA LEU A 209 -12.72 5.31 1.39
C LEU A 209 -13.41 4.98 2.71
N GLY A 210 -14.27 5.88 3.14
CA GLY A 210 -15.04 5.77 4.38
C GLY A 210 -14.46 6.61 5.53
N LEU A 211 -13.65 7.63 5.21
CA LEU A 211 -13.12 8.61 6.16
C LEU A 211 -13.89 9.94 6.12
N GLY A 212 -14.94 10.06 5.27
CA GLY A 212 -15.82 11.23 5.14
C GLY A 212 -15.50 12.08 3.91
N GLU A 213 -14.88 11.49 2.89
CA GLU A 213 -14.77 12.05 1.53
C GLU A 213 -16.14 12.07 0.84
N THR A 214 -16.33 13.00 -0.09
CA THR A 214 -17.49 13.00 -0.98
C THR A 214 -17.18 12.27 -2.29
N GLU A 215 -18.21 11.90 -3.07
CA GLU A 215 -18.02 11.27 -4.37
C GLU A 215 -17.21 12.18 -5.31
N GLU A 216 -17.53 13.47 -5.34
CA GLU A 216 -16.83 14.46 -6.18
C GLU A 216 -15.33 14.56 -5.81
N GLU A 217 -15.01 14.50 -4.52
CA GLU A 217 -13.61 14.54 -4.06
C GLU A 217 -12.85 13.27 -4.49
N VAL A 218 -13.51 12.11 -4.48
CA VAL A 218 -12.91 10.86 -4.97
C VAL A 218 -12.66 10.93 -6.47
N LEU A 219 -13.64 11.38 -7.27
CA LEU A 219 -13.50 11.56 -8.71
C LEU A 219 -12.40 12.56 -9.05
N GLN A 220 -12.33 13.69 -8.32
CA GLN A 220 -11.24 14.67 -8.47
C GLN A 220 -9.88 14.07 -8.13
N THR A 221 -9.77 13.27 -7.07
CA THR A 221 -8.52 12.60 -6.71
C THR A 221 -8.09 11.61 -7.79
N MET A 222 -9.02 10.89 -8.41
CA MET A 222 -8.73 10.02 -9.54
C MET A 222 -8.25 10.82 -10.76
N GLN A 223 -8.84 11.99 -11.03
CA GLN A 223 -8.39 12.90 -12.08
C GLN A 223 -6.96 13.40 -11.80
N ASP A 224 -6.68 13.87 -10.55
CA ASP A 224 -5.36 14.34 -10.16
C ASP A 224 -4.28 13.25 -10.33
N LEU A 225 -4.61 11.98 -10.01
CA LEU A 225 -3.72 10.84 -10.22
C LEU A 225 -3.49 10.53 -11.71
N TYR A 226 -4.54 10.63 -12.53
CA TYR A 226 -4.42 10.47 -13.98
C TYR A 226 -3.54 11.56 -14.61
N ASP A 227 -3.70 12.80 -14.19
CA ASP A 227 -2.87 13.94 -14.64
C ASP A 227 -1.41 13.78 -14.21
N ALA A 228 -1.17 13.16 -13.05
CA ALA A 228 0.16 12.75 -12.58
C ALA A 228 0.71 11.51 -13.32
N LYS A 229 0.03 11.02 -14.37
CA LYS A 229 0.43 9.87 -15.22
C LYS A 229 0.55 8.55 -14.47
N VAL A 230 -0.29 8.36 -13.45
CA VAL A 230 -0.41 7.08 -12.75
C VAL A 230 -1.08 6.05 -13.67
N ASP A 231 -0.50 4.86 -13.75
CA ASP A 231 -1.01 3.77 -14.60
C ASP A 231 -2.09 2.93 -13.89
N VAL A 232 -1.95 2.73 -12.57
CA VAL A 232 -2.78 1.81 -11.78
C VAL A 232 -3.30 2.49 -10.53
N VAL A 233 -4.59 2.33 -10.24
CA VAL A 233 -5.23 2.83 -9.02
C VAL A 233 -5.88 1.70 -8.24
N THR A 234 -5.67 1.69 -6.93
CA THR A 234 -6.37 0.81 -6.00
C THR A 234 -7.30 1.62 -5.09
N ILE A 235 -8.54 1.18 -4.94
CA ILE A 235 -9.56 1.85 -4.14
C ILE A 235 -10.16 0.84 -3.16
N GLY A 236 -9.96 1.05 -1.85
CA GLY A 236 -10.39 0.12 -0.82
C GLY A 236 -11.15 0.77 0.33
N GLN A 237 -11.89 -0.01 1.10
CA GLN A 237 -12.55 0.48 2.31
C GLN A 237 -11.54 0.67 3.44
N TYR A 238 -11.54 1.83 4.08
CA TYR A 238 -10.86 2.02 5.34
C TYR A 238 -11.47 1.13 6.43
N LEU A 239 -10.62 0.42 7.16
CA LEU A 239 -11.02 -0.36 8.33
C LEU A 239 -10.18 0.12 9.52
N GLN A 240 -10.86 0.59 10.55
CA GLN A 240 -10.22 1.12 11.76
C GLN A 240 -9.39 0.03 12.48
N PRO A 241 -8.05 0.21 12.61
CA PRO A 241 -7.20 -0.81 13.23
C PRO A 241 -7.47 -0.96 14.74
N SER A 242 -7.74 0.13 15.44
CA SER A 242 -8.12 0.14 16.86
C SER A 242 -8.91 1.41 17.20
N LYS A 243 -9.52 1.46 18.37
CA LYS A 243 -10.28 2.63 18.86
C LYS A 243 -9.45 3.93 18.96
N LYS A 244 -8.13 3.85 18.88
CA LYS A 244 -7.22 5.02 18.88
C LYS A 244 -7.04 5.66 17.51
N HIS A 245 -7.43 4.96 16.44
CA HIS A 245 -7.33 5.43 15.04
C HIS A 245 -8.60 6.15 14.63
N LEU A 246 -8.56 6.81 13.48
CA LEU A 246 -9.70 7.51 12.91
C LEU A 246 -10.92 6.56 12.82
N PRO A 247 -12.11 7.01 13.22
CA PRO A 247 -13.31 6.19 13.09
C PRO A 247 -13.70 6.02 11.62
N VAL A 248 -14.29 4.87 11.28
CA VAL A 248 -14.98 4.72 10.01
C VAL A 248 -16.22 5.61 10.03
N LYS A 249 -16.33 6.51 9.05
CA LYS A 249 -17.51 7.40 8.91
C LYS A 249 -18.57 6.80 8.01
N GLU A 250 -18.15 5.95 7.04
CA GLU A 250 -19.06 5.32 6.09
C GLU A 250 -18.53 3.96 5.63
N PHE A 251 -19.42 3.02 5.37
CA PHE A 251 -19.12 1.78 4.67
C PHE A 251 -19.60 1.89 3.22
N ILE A 252 -18.68 2.08 2.30
CA ILE A 252 -18.94 2.23 0.88
C ILE A 252 -19.53 0.94 0.31
N THR A 253 -20.56 1.06 -0.50
CA THR A 253 -21.25 -0.11 -1.08
C THR A 253 -20.46 -0.73 -2.23
N PRO A 254 -20.65 -2.02 -2.53
CA PRO A 254 -20.02 -2.66 -3.69
C PRO A 254 -20.38 -1.95 -5.01
N GLU A 255 -21.62 -1.43 -5.13
CA GLU A 255 -22.08 -0.71 -6.30
C GLU A 255 -21.32 0.61 -6.50
N GLN A 256 -20.99 1.31 -5.40
CA GLN A 256 -20.20 2.54 -5.46
C GLN A 256 -18.73 2.25 -5.84
N PHE A 257 -18.15 1.16 -5.32
CA PHE A 257 -16.82 0.71 -5.76
C PHE A 257 -16.81 0.37 -7.27
N ALA A 258 -17.85 -0.29 -7.78
CA ALA A 258 -17.97 -0.59 -9.21
C ALA A 258 -18.10 0.68 -10.08
N LYS A 259 -18.76 1.74 -9.58
CA LYS A 259 -18.79 3.04 -10.27
C LYS A 259 -17.41 3.68 -10.36
N TYR A 260 -16.62 3.65 -9.28
CA TYR A 260 -15.26 4.18 -9.29
C TYR A 260 -14.33 3.38 -10.22
N GLU A 261 -14.48 2.04 -10.26
CA GLU A 261 -13.74 1.20 -11.21
C GLU A 261 -14.04 1.61 -12.65
N LYS A 262 -15.33 1.68 -13.00
CA LYS A 262 -15.77 2.10 -14.33
C LYS A 262 -15.26 3.48 -14.70
N PHE A 263 -15.44 4.47 -13.81
CA PHE A 263 -14.95 5.84 -14.03
C PHE A 263 -13.44 5.88 -14.29
N GLY A 264 -12.65 5.16 -13.51
CA GLY A 264 -11.19 5.14 -13.68
C GLY A 264 -10.77 4.49 -15.00
N LEU A 265 -11.45 3.42 -15.44
CA LEU A 265 -11.18 2.81 -16.74
C LEU A 265 -11.58 3.75 -17.90
N GLU A 266 -12.71 4.45 -17.78
CA GLU A 266 -13.14 5.46 -18.76
C GLU A 266 -12.21 6.66 -18.81
N LEU A 267 -11.59 7.05 -17.68
CA LEU A 267 -10.59 8.11 -17.60
C LEU A 267 -9.29 7.71 -18.30
N GLY A 268 -8.98 6.42 -18.37
CA GLY A 268 -7.83 5.87 -19.11
C GLY A 268 -6.75 5.21 -18.25
N PHE A 269 -7.02 4.94 -16.97
CA PHE A 269 -6.11 4.09 -16.18
C PHE A 269 -5.98 2.71 -16.82
N ARG A 270 -4.78 2.16 -16.82
CA ARG A 270 -4.52 0.82 -17.37
C ARG A 270 -5.16 -0.28 -16.53
N HIS A 271 -5.23 -0.06 -15.22
CA HIS A 271 -5.87 -0.97 -14.29
C HIS A 271 -6.46 -0.20 -13.11
N VAL A 272 -7.66 -0.57 -12.71
CA VAL A 272 -8.33 -0.09 -11.49
C VAL A 272 -8.76 -1.29 -10.70
N GLU A 273 -8.24 -1.47 -9.50
CA GLU A 273 -8.71 -2.47 -8.55
C GLU A 273 -9.55 -1.75 -7.49
N SER A 274 -10.87 -1.90 -7.53
CA SER A 274 -11.80 -1.19 -6.66
C SER A 274 -12.73 -2.15 -5.93
N GLY A 275 -12.78 -2.08 -4.60
CA GLY A 275 -13.63 -2.95 -3.81
C GLY A 275 -13.37 -2.89 -2.31
N ALA A 276 -14.36 -3.29 -1.54
CA ALA A 276 -14.35 -3.16 -0.09
C ALA A 276 -13.17 -3.85 0.62
N LEU A 277 -12.65 -4.93 0.08
CA LEU A 277 -11.51 -5.67 0.63
C LEU A 277 -10.19 -5.35 -0.07
N VAL A 278 -10.19 -4.48 -1.08
CA VAL A 278 -8.97 -4.07 -1.79
C VAL A 278 -7.99 -3.40 -0.82
N ARG A 279 -6.72 -3.72 -0.99
CA ARG A 279 -5.56 -3.11 -0.34
C ARG A 279 -4.55 -2.75 -1.42
N SER A 280 -3.62 -1.86 -1.13
CA SER A 280 -2.64 -1.41 -2.13
C SER A 280 -1.87 -2.56 -2.81
N SER A 281 -1.62 -3.65 -2.11
CA SER A 281 -0.93 -4.85 -2.66
C SER A 281 -1.87 -6.00 -3.05
N TYR A 282 -3.20 -5.78 -3.04
CA TYR A 282 -4.15 -6.82 -3.44
C TYR A 282 -4.04 -7.09 -4.93
N LYS A 283 -3.89 -8.36 -5.30
CA LYS A 283 -3.67 -8.82 -6.68
C LYS A 283 -2.55 -8.09 -7.44
N ALA A 284 -1.52 -7.65 -6.72
CA ALA A 284 -0.44 -6.84 -7.27
C ALA A 284 0.24 -7.47 -8.51
N GLN A 285 0.29 -8.80 -8.60
CA GLN A 285 0.82 -9.51 -9.76
C GLN A 285 0.07 -9.21 -11.08
N LYS A 286 -1.18 -8.73 -11.01
CA LYS A 286 -1.94 -8.32 -12.20
C LYS A 286 -1.58 -6.92 -12.70
N HIS A 287 -0.89 -6.15 -11.90
CA HIS A 287 -0.56 -4.76 -12.20
C HIS A 287 0.72 -4.60 -13.05
N ILE A 288 1.42 -5.71 -13.31
CA ILE A 288 2.68 -5.73 -14.08
C ILE A 288 2.41 -5.66 -15.59
N VAL A 289 1.25 -6.15 -16.04
CA VAL A 289 0.88 -6.33 -17.45
C VAL A 289 0.42 -5.03 -18.10
#